data_04048a16d2b940f9276dfb35c7cdff21
#
_entry.id   04048a16d2b940f9276dfb35c7cdff21
#
_cell.length_a   1.000
_cell.length_b   1.000
_cell.length_c   1.000
_cell.angle_alpha   90.00
_cell.angle_beta   90.00
_cell.angle_gamma   90.00
#
_symmetry.space_group_name_H-M   'P 1'
#
loop_
_entity.id
_entity.type
_entity.pdbx_description
1 polymer ?
#
loop_
_entity_poly.entity_id
_entity_poly.type
_entity_poly.pdbx_seq_one_letter_code
_entity_poly.pdbx_strand_id
1 'polypeptide(L)'
;MKITLTPRTAEHVKIYWKRIQDEEIRKYIPLQSLSLEEALAQFEASRQPGSGSFGMCIEADGSYVGDVWCYGIDEENEKMAMFSFLIFEKSLWGKGVGSEAAGLFCREALSRYRILKLGAFTYADNIGSLKALEKAGFLEKERFLEEGRLSVYLEWKEPSAHSR
;
A
#
# COMPACT_ATOMS: atom_id res chain seq x y z
N MET A 1 -6.03 -11.18 -16.31
CA MET A 1 -4.92 -11.25 -15.35
C MET A 1 -5.49 -11.43 -13.94
N LYS A 2 -5.03 -12.44 -13.24
CA LYS A 2 -5.51 -12.74 -11.90
C LYS A 2 -4.60 -12.11 -10.85
N ILE A 3 -5.15 -11.25 -10.02
CA ILE A 3 -4.43 -10.59 -8.92
C ILE A 3 -4.78 -11.30 -7.61
N THR A 4 -3.75 -11.71 -6.87
CA THR A 4 -3.91 -12.35 -5.56
C THR A 4 -2.98 -11.70 -4.56
N LEU A 5 -3.34 -11.78 -3.28
CA LEU A 5 -2.49 -11.35 -2.18
C LEU A 5 -2.00 -12.58 -1.44
N THR A 6 -0.70 -12.61 -1.13
CA THR A 6 -0.07 -13.73 -0.43
C THR A 6 0.74 -13.23 0.75
N PRO A 7 0.99 -14.10 1.75
CA PRO A 7 1.83 -13.72 2.89
C PRO A 7 3.23 -13.33 2.45
N ARG A 8 3.77 -12.32 3.11
CA ARG A 8 5.12 -11.84 2.86
C ARG A 8 6.14 -12.70 3.60
N THR A 9 7.25 -13.02 2.94
CA THR A 9 8.34 -13.80 3.51
C THR A 9 9.66 -13.05 3.40
N ALA A 10 10.69 -13.54 4.07
CA ALA A 10 12.03 -12.94 3.97
C ALA A 10 12.55 -12.93 2.52
N GLU A 11 12.23 -13.96 1.74
CA GLU A 11 12.61 -13.99 0.33
C GLU A 11 11.95 -12.88 -0.48
N HIS A 12 10.68 -12.60 -0.20
CA HIS A 12 9.98 -11.47 -0.83
C HIS A 12 10.64 -10.15 -0.47
N VAL A 13 11.05 -9.97 0.77
CA VAL A 13 11.74 -8.74 1.21
C VAL A 13 13.03 -8.54 0.43
N LYS A 14 13.79 -9.60 0.18
CA LYS A 14 15.04 -9.53 -0.60
C LYS A 14 14.77 -9.10 -2.04
N ILE A 15 13.74 -9.67 -2.67
CA ILE A 15 13.35 -9.32 -4.03
C ILE A 15 12.89 -7.87 -4.10
N TYR A 16 12.00 -7.49 -3.18
CA TYR A 16 11.46 -6.13 -3.09
C TYR A 16 12.59 -5.11 -2.92
N TRP A 17 13.49 -5.35 -1.96
CA TRP A 17 14.62 -4.46 -1.69
C TRP A 17 15.45 -4.22 -2.94
N LYS A 18 15.74 -5.28 -3.69
CA LYS A 18 16.51 -5.19 -4.92
C LYS A 18 15.75 -4.40 -6.00
N ARG A 19 14.47 -4.68 -6.18
CA ARG A 19 13.66 -4.05 -7.21
C ARG A 19 13.44 -2.56 -6.97
N ILE A 20 13.32 -2.12 -5.72
CA ILE A 20 13.10 -0.71 -5.40
C ILE A 20 14.36 0.15 -5.46
N GLN A 21 15.51 -0.42 -5.81
CA GLN A 21 16.71 0.38 -6.10
C GLN A 21 16.60 1.10 -7.44
N ASP A 22 15.61 0.76 -8.26
CA ASP A 22 15.33 1.38 -9.55
C ASP A 22 15.04 2.87 -9.40
N GLU A 23 15.75 3.70 -10.18
CA GLU A 23 15.62 5.17 -10.10
C GLU A 23 14.23 5.68 -10.44
N GLU A 24 13.57 5.07 -11.41
CA GLU A 24 12.22 5.48 -11.83
C GLU A 24 11.20 5.22 -10.71
N ILE A 25 11.32 4.07 -10.04
CA ILE A 25 10.46 3.76 -8.90
C ILE A 25 10.67 4.80 -7.80
N ARG A 26 11.93 5.11 -7.48
CA ARG A 26 12.26 6.07 -6.42
C ARG A 26 11.86 7.51 -6.75
N LYS A 27 11.70 7.83 -8.02
CA LYS A 27 11.26 9.14 -8.46
C LYS A 27 9.85 9.48 -7.94
N TYR A 28 8.96 8.49 -7.89
CA TYR A 28 7.57 8.69 -7.51
C TYR A 28 7.29 8.40 -6.05
N ILE A 29 8.15 7.64 -5.38
CA ILE A 29 7.90 7.17 -4.02
C ILE A 29 9.08 7.57 -3.12
N PRO A 30 8.80 8.31 -2.02
CA PRO A 30 9.85 8.71 -1.07
C PRO A 30 10.24 7.53 -0.18
N LEU A 31 11.08 6.65 -0.71
CA LEU A 31 11.55 5.48 0.01
C LEU A 31 12.79 5.79 0.82
N GLN A 32 12.88 5.22 2.01
CA GLN A 32 14.09 5.30 2.82
C GLN A 32 15.21 4.51 2.14
N SER A 33 16.44 5.02 2.26
CA SER A 33 17.61 4.26 1.84
C SER A 33 18.00 3.31 2.97
N LEU A 34 17.63 2.05 2.82
CA LEU A 34 17.93 1.01 3.79
C LEU A 34 18.90 0.00 3.20
N SER A 35 19.75 -0.57 4.04
CA SER A 35 20.50 -1.76 3.67
C SER A 35 19.54 -2.96 3.65
N LEU A 36 19.94 -4.04 3.01
CA LEU A 36 19.12 -5.26 3.03
C LEU A 36 18.94 -5.77 4.46
N GLU A 37 19.97 -5.69 5.30
CA GLU A 37 19.87 -6.10 6.71
C GLU A 37 18.83 -5.29 7.46
N GLU A 38 18.80 -3.96 7.24
CA GLU A 38 17.81 -3.09 7.86
C GLU A 38 16.40 -3.40 7.39
N ALA A 39 16.24 -3.67 6.09
CA ALA A 39 14.94 -4.04 5.51
C ALA A 39 14.42 -5.35 6.13
N LEU A 40 15.30 -6.35 6.27
CA LEU A 40 14.94 -7.63 6.89
C LEU A 40 14.60 -7.45 8.37
N ALA A 41 15.32 -6.60 9.08
CA ALA A 41 15.04 -6.32 10.49
C ALA A 41 13.68 -5.63 10.65
N GLN A 42 13.35 -4.69 9.78
CA GLN A 42 12.03 -4.04 9.77
C GLN A 42 10.91 -5.04 9.52
N PHE A 43 11.14 -5.96 8.59
CA PHE A 43 10.16 -7.02 8.30
C PHE A 43 9.92 -7.89 9.53
N GLU A 44 10.97 -8.35 10.20
CA GLU A 44 10.81 -9.16 11.42
C GLU A 44 10.09 -8.38 12.52
N ALA A 45 10.41 -7.11 12.70
CA ALA A 45 9.73 -6.26 13.68
C ALA A 45 8.25 -6.11 13.35
N SER A 46 7.89 -5.98 12.07
CA SER A 46 6.50 -5.82 11.65
C SER A 46 5.64 -7.05 11.90
N ARG A 47 6.27 -8.23 12.03
CA ARG A 47 5.56 -9.49 12.28
C ARG A 47 5.24 -9.70 13.75
N GLN A 48 5.79 -8.90 14.65
CA GLN A 48 5.56 -9.06 16.08
C GLN A 48 4.16 -8.57 16.46
N PRO A 49 3.50 -9.23 17.42
CA PRO A 49 2.21 -8.75 17.91
C PRO A 49 2.32 -7.31 18.39
N GLY A 50 1.35 -6.49 18.04
CA GLY A 50 1.33 -5.08 18.45
C GLY A 50 2.26 -4.18 17.66
N SER A 51 2.83 -4.64 16.54
CA SER A 51 3.71 -3.81 15.71
C SER A 51 2.99 -2.61 15.11
N GLY A 52 1.66 -2.66 14.97
CA GLY A 52 0.89 -1.60 14.35
C GLY A 52 0.99 -1.57 12.83
N SER A 53 1.54 -2.61 12.22
CA SER A 53 1.67 -2.69 10.76
C SER A 53 1.40 -4.11 10.26
N PHE A 54 1.03 -4.20 8.97
CA PHE A 54 0.70 -5.45 8.32
C PHE A 54 0.86 -5.29 6.81
N GLY A 55 1.49 -6.25 6.16
CA GLY A 55 1.71 -6.19 4.72
C GLY A 55 1.55 -7.54 4.05
N MET A 56 1.28 -7.49 2.75
CA MET A 56 1.15 -8.68 1.91
C MET A 56 1.85 -8.45 0.57
N CYS A 57 2.15 -9.54 -0.10
CA CYS A 57 2.68 -9.49 -1.47
C CYS A 57 1.55 -9.50 -2.47
N ILE A 58 1.75 -8.81 -3.59
CA ILE A 58 0.83 -8.80 -4.72
C ILE A 58 1.40 -9.75 -5.78
N GLU A 59 0.58 -10.70 -6.21
CA GLU A 59 0.91 -11.58 -7.32
C GLU A 59 -0.03 -11.33 -8.49
N ALA A 60 0.54 -11.26 -9.69
CA ALA A 60 -0.20 -11.18 -10.93
C ALA A 60 0.08 -12.47 -11.70
N ASP A 61 -0.95 -13.29 -11.92
CA ASP A 61 -0.82 -14.60 -12.57
C ASP A 61 0.29 -15.46 -11.93
N GLY A 62 0.37 -15.41 -10.60
CA GLY A 62 1.33 -16.20 -9.82
C GLY A 62 2.73 -15.61 -9.70
N SER A 63 3.00 -14.46 -10.32
CA SER A 63 4.31 -13.80 -10.24
C SER A 63 4.27 -12.64 -9.26
N TYR A 64 5.27 -12.55 -8.38
CA TYR A 64 5.40 -11.47 -7.41
C TYR A 64 5.71 -10.15 -8.12
N VAL A 65 4.85 -9.14 -7.97
CA VAL A 65 4.95 -7.88 -8.71
C VAL A 65 4.95 -6.63 -7.85
N GLY A 66 4.69 -6.76 -6.56
CA GLY A 66 4.64 -5.60 -5.68
C GLY A 66 4.17 -5.95 -4.28
N ASP A 67 4.08 -4.92 -3.44
CA ASP A 67 3.63 -5.06 -2.06
C ASP A 67 2.50 -4.08 -1.76
N VAL A 68 1.68 -4.47 -0.79
CA VAL A 68 0.61 -3.64 -0.24
C VAL A 68 0.67 -3.77 1.27
N TRP A 69 0.53 -2.65 1.99
CA TRP A 69 0.67 -2.68 3.44
C TRP A 69 -0.14 -1.58 4.11
N CYS A 70 -0.35 -1.73 5.42
CA CYS A 70 -0.90 -0.68 6.26
C CYS A 70 -0.02 -0.51 7.50
N TYR A 71 -0.09 0.67 8.09
CA TYR A 71 0.71 1.03 9.26
C TYR A 71 -0.08 2.03 10.11
N GLY A 72 0.40 2.29 11.31
CA GLY A 72 -0.31 3.15 12.23
C GLY A 72 -1.70 2.64 12.58
N ILE A 73 -1.83 1.32 12.72
CA ILE A 73 -3.12 0.68 13.02
C ILE A 73 -3.59 1.13 14.40
N ASP A 74 -4.74 1.79 14.45
CA ASP A 74 -5.35 2.31 15.66
C ASP A 74 -6.75 1.74 15.81
N GLU A 75 -6.88 0.72 16.66
CA GLU A 75 -8.14 0.02 16.87
C GLU A 75 -9.00 0.63 17.96
N GLU A 76 -8.47 1.56 18.74
CA GLU A 76 -9.13 2.07 19.95
C GLU A 76 -9.71 3.48 19.80
N ASN A 77 -9.00 4.38 19.13
CA ASN A 77 -9.40 5.78 19.02
C ASN A 77 -9.94 6.13 17.65
N GLU A 78 -9.06 6.30 16.68
CA GLU A 78 -9.43 6.69 15.32
C GLU A 78 -10.05 5.55 14.53
N LYS A 79 -9.77 4.31 14.91
CA LYS A 79 -10.22 3.09 14.23
C LYS A 79 -9.90 3.14 12.75
N MET A 80 -8.65 3.42 12.46
CA MET A 80 -8.13 3.50 11.10
C MET A 80 -6.68 3.06 11.03
N ALA A 81 -6.19 2.86 9.82
CA ALA A 81 -4.79 2.65 9.53
C ALA A 81 -4.43 3.42 8.27
N MET A 82 -3.16 3.67 8.09
CA MET A 82 -2.65 4.26 6.85
C MET A 82 -2.30 3.14 5.88
N PHE A 83 -2.55 3.38 4.60
CA PHE A 83 -2.39 2.40 3.52
C PHE A 83 -1.37 2.88 2.51
N SER A 84 -0.59 1.95 1.97
CA SER A 84 0.31 2.21 0.86
C SER A 84 0.48 0.97 -0.01
N PHE A 85 0.95 1.16 -1.23
CA PHE A 85 1.29 0.06 -2.13
C PHE A 85 2.40 0.49 -3.07
N LEU A 86 3.08 -0.50 -3.65
CA LEU A 86 4.09 -0.26 -4.66
C LEU A 86 4.15 -1.43 -5.63
N ILE A 87 3.97 -1.15 -6.92
CA ILE A 87 4.15 -2.14 -7.98
C ILE A 87 5.55 -1.92 -8.57
N PHE A 88 6.45 -2.87 -8.35
CA PHE A 88 7.82 -2.74 -8.87
C PHE A 88 7.97 -3.30 -10.29
N GLU A 89 6.99 -4.05 -10.77
CA GLU A 89 6.99 -4.54 -12.16
C GLU A 89 6.42 -3.45 -13.06
N LYS A 90 7.31 -2.64 -13.63
CA LYS A 90 6.93 -1.44 -14.41
C LYS A 90 6.08 -1.76 -15.63
N SER A 91 6.24 -2.94 -16.22
CA SER A 91 5.44 -3.37 -17.37
C SER A 91 3.94 -3.48 -17.05
N LEU A 92 3.59 -3.55 -15.77
CA LEU A 92 2.20 -3.67 -15.32
C LEU A 92 1.59 -2.33 -14.89
N TRP A 93 2.34 -1.24 -14.93
CA TRP A 93 1.80 0.06 -14.59
C TRP A 93 0.69 0.46 -15.56
N GLY A 94 -0.39 1.05 -15.05
CA GLY A 94 -1.54 1.46 -15.86
C GLY A 94 -2.47 0.33 -16.26
N LYS A 95 -2.29 -0.87 -15.72
CA LYS A 95 -3.10 -2.05 -16.10
C LYS A 95 -4.08 -2.48 -15.00
N GLY A 96 -4.28 -1.67 -13.98
CA GLY A 96 -5.26 -1.93 -12.93
C GLY A 96 -4.80 -2.84 -11.80
N VAL A 97 -3.53 -3.24 -11.78
CA VAL A 97 -2.99 -4.11 -10.72
C VAL A 97 -3.07 -3.44 -9.35
N GLY A 98 -2.65 -2.18 -9.26
CA GLY A 98 -2.65 -1.43 -8.01
C GLY A 98 -4.06 -1.24 -7.45
N SER A 99 -5.03 -0.91 -8.30
CA SER A 99 -6.40 -0.69 -7.84
C SER A 99 -7.04 -1.98 -7.35
N GLU A 100 -6.83 -3.08 -8.04
CA GLU A 100 -7.39 -4.36 -7.62
C GLU A 100 -6.76 -4.84 -6.32
N ALA A 101 -5.43 -4.75 -6.22
CA ALA A 101 -4.71 -5.12 -5.00
C ALA A 101 -5.14 -4.26 -3.81
N ALA A 102 -5.31 -2.95 -4.02
CA ALA A 102 -5.75 -2.05 -2.97
C ALA A 102 -7.13 -2.44 -2.42
N GLY A 103 -8.08 -2.73 -3.30
CA GLY A 103 -9.41 -3.16 -2.88
C GLY A 103 -9.39 -4.46 -2.09
N LEU A 104 -8.63 -5.44 -2.58
CA LEU A 104 -8.47 -6.72 -1.89
C LEU A 104 -7.85 -6.53 -0.50
N PHE A 105 -6.80 -5.72 -0.42
CA PHE A 105 -6.10 -5.50 0.85
C PHE A 105 -6.94 -4.74 1.86
N CYS A 106 -7.66 -3.71 1.43
CA CYS A 106 -8.51 -2.94 2.33
C CYS A 106 -9.56 -3.83 3.00
N ARG A 107 -10.18 -4.73 2.25
CA ARG A 107 -11.13 -5.69 2.80
C ARG A 107 -10.46 -6.67 3.75
N GLU A 108 -9.26 -7.13 3.42
CA GLU A 108 -8.49 -8.02 4.30
C GLU A 108 -8.13 -7.33 5.62
N ALA A 109 -7.71 -6.06 5.56
CA ALA A 109 -7.36 -5.30 6.75
C ALA A 109 -8.56 -5.11 7.68
N LEU A 110 -9.74 -4.81 7.12
CA LEU A 110 -10.95 -4.67 7.92
C LEU A 110 -11.40 -5.99 8.54
N SER A 111 -11.09 -7.12 7.91
CA SER A 111 -11.42 -8.43 8.49
C SER A 111 -10.47 -8.81 9.63
N ARG A 112 -9.24 -8.29 9.62
CA ARG A 112 -8.22 -8.62 10.62
C ARG A 112 -8.22 -7.69 11.84
N TYR A 113 -8.55 -6.43 11.64
CA TYR A 113 -8.41 -5.40 12.67
C TYR A 113 -9.72 -4.68 12.90
N ARG A 114 -9.88 -4.14 14.10
CA ARG A 114 -11.07 -3.35 14.47
C ARG A 114 -10.91 -1.92 13.99
N ILE A 115 -10.83 -1.76 12.67
CA ILE A 115 -10.74 -0.46 12.03
C ILE A 115 -11.92 -0.28 11.08
N LEU A 116 -12.27 0.97 10.80
CA LEU A 116 -13.43 1.32 9.98
C LEU A 116 -13.04 1.91 8.63
N LYS A 117 -11.79 2.36 8.52
CA LYS A 117 -11.31 3.02 7.30
C LYS A 117 -9.81 2.94 7.16
N LEU A 118 -9.34 3.21 5.94
CA LEU A 118 -7.93 3.34 5.63
C LEU A 118 -7.69 4.68 4.96
N GLY A 119 -6.60 5.35 5.34
CA GLY A 119 -6.18 6.60 4.73
C GLY A 119 -4.95 6.36 3.86
N ALA A 120 -4.76 7.18 2.84
CA ALA A 120 -3.59 7.11 1.99
C ALA A 120 -3.15 8.50 1.54
N PHE A 121 -1.84 8.68 1.45
CA PHE A 121 -1.24 9.88 0.86
C PHE A 121 -0.61 9.52 -0.48
N THR A 122 -0.74 10.41 -1.44
CA THR A 122 0.02 10.32 -2.68
C THR A 122 0.32 11.74 -3.17
N TYR A 123 1.38 11.89 -3.97
CA TYR A 123 1.64 13.17 -4.60
C TYR A 123 0.65 13.38 -5.76
N ALA A 124 0.18 14.61 -5.92
CA ALA A 124 -0.78 14.93 -6.98
C ALA A 124 -0.22 14.67 -8.39
N ASP A 125 1.11 14.77 -8.55
CA ASP A 125 1.78 14.48 -9.83
C ASP A 125 2.00 12.98 -10.07
N ASN A 126 1.77 12.14 -9.08
CA ASN A 126 1.78 10.68 -9.26
C ASN A 126 0.40 10.24 -9.74
N ILE A 127 0.12 10.54 -11.01
CA ILE A 127 -1.20 10.30 -11.61
C ILE A 127 -1.61 8.83 -11.55
N GLY A 128 -0.66 7.93 -11.78
CA GLY A 128 -0.94 6.49 -11.74
C GLY A 128 -1.41 6.02 -10.38
N SER A 129 -0.75 6.48 -9.31
CA SER A 129 -1.13 6.13 -7.93
C SER A 129 -2.49 6.72 -7.58
N LEU A 130 -2.70 8.00 -7.91
CA LEU A 130 -3.97 8.67 -7.62
C LEU A 130 -5.14 7.98 -8.29
N LYS A 131 -5.00 7.65 -9.58
CA LYS A 131 -6.05 6.92 -10.32
C LYS A 131 -6.30 5.52 -9.76
N ALA A 132 -5.24 4.82 -9.36
CA ALA A 132 -5.37 3.49 -8.79
C ALA A 132 -6.14 3.53 -7.47
N LEU A 133 -5.84 4.50 -6.60
CA LEU A 133 -6.54 4.67 -5.33
C LEU A 133 -8.01 5.04 -5.57
N GLU A 134 -8.30 5.99 -6.45
CA GLU A 134 -9.67 6.38 -6.77
C GLU A 134 -10.47 5.22 -7.33
N LYS A 135 -9.88 4.45 -8.23
CA LYS A 135 -10.53 3.27 -8.82
C LYS A 135 -10.80 2.19 -7.78
N ALA A 136 -9.94 2.07 -6.76
CA ALA A 136 -10.16 1.13 -5.66
C ALA A 136 -11.27 1.57 -4.70
N GLY A 137 -11.73 2.82 -4.80
CA GLY A 137 -12.80 3.35 -3.97
C GLY A 137 -12.35 4.38 -2.95
N PHE A 138 -11.10 4.79 -2.96
CA PHE A 138 -10.63 5.89 -2.11
C PHE A 138 -11.21 7.20 -2.60
N LEU A 139 -11.65 8.04 -1.66
CA LEU A 139 -12.20 9.37 -1.94
C LEU A 139 -11.23 10.43 -1.46
N GLU A 140 -10.97 11.41 -2.31
CA GLU A 140 -10.10 12.52 -1.96
C GLU A 140 -10.74 13.36 -0.85
N LYS A 141 -9.97 13.69 0.18
CA LYS A 141 -10.42 14.48 1.33
C LYS A 141 -9.74 15.83 1.40
N GLU A 142 -8.46 15.90 1.03
CA GLU A 142 -7.67 17.10 1.24
C GLU A 142 -6.49 17.14 0.29
N ARG A 143 -6.10 18.35 -0.13
CA ARG A 143 -4.84 18.60 -0.83
C ARG A 143 -4.05 19.63 -0.06
N PHE A 144 -2.74 19.45 0.00
CA PHE A 144 -1.88 20.38 0.74
C PHE A 144 -0.47 20.37 0.16
N LEU A 145 0.22 21.50 0.35
CA LEU A 145 1.63 21.61 -0.04
C LEU A 145 2.52 21.09 1.08
N GLU A 146 3.48 20.26 0.71
CA GLU A 146 4.46 19.72 1.63
C GLU A 146 5.82 19.87 0.97
N GLU A 147 6.65 20.74 1.51
CA GLU A 147 7.98 21.05 0.98
C GLU A 147 7.94 21.43 -0.51
N GLY A 148 6.94 22.22 -0.92
CA GLY A 148 6.78 22.67 -2.30
C GLY A 148 6.16 21.66 -3.24
N ARG A 149 5.75 20.48 -2.75
CA ARG A 149 5.11 19.46 -3.56
C ARG A 149 3.68 19.23 -3.08
N LEU A 150 2.75 19.17 -4.03
CA LEU A 150 1.33 19.01 -3.71
C LEU A 150 1.03 17.54 -3.40
N SER A 151 0.50 17.31 -2.20
CA SER A 151 0.08 16.00 -1.73
C SER A 151 -1.44 15.91 -1.65
N VAL A 152 -1.95 14.71 -1.82
CA VAL A 152 -3.38 14.40 -1.73
C VAL A 152 -3.59 13.38 -0.63
N TYR A 153 -4.57 13.62 0.23
CA TYR A 153 -5.01 12.65 1.23
C TYR A 153 -6.35 12.08 0.83
N LEU A 154 -6.47 10.75 0.84
CA LEU A 154 -7.69 10.04 0.46
C LEU A 154 -8.06 9.06 1.56
N GLU A 155 -9.35 8.70 1.62
CA GLU A 155 -9.84 7.68 2.56
C GLU A 155 -10.71 6.65 1.86
N TRP A 156 -10.60 5.42 2.33
CA TRP A 156 -11.41 4.29 1.89
C TRP A 156 -12.21 3.75 3.06
N LYS A 157 -13.50 3.52 2.82
CA LYS A 157 -14.41 2.85 3.76
C LYS A 157 -15.11 1.75 3.01
N GLU A 158 -15.43 0.67 3.72
CA GLU A 158 -16.24 -0.37 3.11
C GLU A 158 -17.64 0.19 2.78
N PRO A 159 -18.15 -0.08 1.57
CA PRO A 159 -19.51 0.35 1.23
C PRO A 159 -20.52 -0.21 2.23
N SER A 160 -21.46 0.64 2.68
CA SER A 160 -22.51 0.19 3.59
C SER A 160 -23.46 -0.77 2.87
N ALA A 161 -24.19 -1.59 3.65
CA ALA A 161 -25.19 -2.50 3.08
C ALA A 161 -26.25 -1.77 2.23
N HIS A 162 -26.49 -0.50 2.53
CA HIS A 162 -27.48 0.32 1.79
C HIS A 162 -26.95 0.86 0.48
N SER A 163 -25.64 0.78 0.23
CA SER A 163 -25.01 1.26 -1.01
C SER A 163 -24.91 0.17 -2.08
N ARG A 164 -25.42 -1.00 -1.80
CA ARG A 164 -25.34 -2.14 -2.73
C ARG A 164 -26.56 -2.23 -3.62
#